data_f60b4ce50ee3c569c261bb39979f472d
#
_entry.id   f60b4ce50ee3c569c261bb39979f472d
#
_cell.length_a   1.000
_cell.length_b   1.000
_cell.length_c   1.000
_cell.angle_alpha   90.00
_cell.angle_beta   90.00
_cell.angle_gamma   90.00
#
_symmetry.space_group_name_H-M   'P 1'
#
loop_
_entity.id
_entity.type
_entity.pdbx_description
1 polymer ?
#
loop_
_entity_poly.entity_id
_entity_poly.type
_entity_poly.pdbx_seq_one_letter_code
_entity_poly.pdbx_strand_id
1 'polypeptide(L)'
;MKKVFLLLAVVGLAFASCEPFGPNGGNENEGTENVLGAAEFNISVSDVNETGATVKIAPKQEGRTFYWNIATEAALKEFASTAAYMQDYYDYLKTEAIDTGFYTWADLLDSKDVEYTSTKLNPATKYVVWAFGIDVNGNLTSADLSYVTFETKASTFGPTTWYGYWNVTAPKHVSDGVDPFTNKSVTELVNEPLEKVIAITDASADFGEGYVYVWGWDGVFELEMPALGLVSSNNIKLMNNTVLFTEDDPDYGPLDYTWTGMSDLTATHGGWFTIGGNYAAYTLTYTADNAATIQAYQGSLTDGTDFMTDYYCLAAVITTGQYAGYSLSFSRTDGQAALYLSGAEMTASYLAPVEGAAAQKLNANKKFRVAHKNATPRAAVKMFSSIAK
;
A
#
# COMPACT_ATOMS: atom_id res chain seq x y z
N MET A 1 0.98 27.54 8.25
CA MET A 1 -0.22 27.11 7.52
C MET A 1 0.08 25.71 6.98
N LYS A 2 -0.70 24.68 7.39
CA LYS A 2 -0.46 23.31 6.94
C LYS A 2 -1.23 23.12 5.63
N LYS A 3 -0.53 23.11 4.50
CA LYS A 3 -1.13 22.69 3.22
C LYS A 3 -1.35 21.18 3.27
N VAL A 4 -2.58 20.77 3.10
CA VAL A 4 -2.93 19.35 2.98
C VAL A 4 -2.73 18.97 1.51
N PHE A 5 -1.69 18.19 1.24
CA PHE A 5 -1.50 17.62 -0.10
C PHE A 5 -2.51 16.48 -0.27
N LEU A 6 -3.46 16.67 -1.17
CA LEU A 6 -4.35 15.61 -1.61
C LEU A 6 -3.57 14.70 -2.55
N LEU A 7 -2.96 13.65 -2.00
CA LEU A 7 -2.29 12.62 -2.79
C LEU A 7 -3.37 11.67 -3.31
N LEU A 8 -3.88 11.90 -4.52
CA LEU A 8 -4.69 10.90 -5.21
C LEU A 8 -3.76 9.79 -5.69
N ALA A 9 -3.86 8.63 -5.02
CA ALA A 9 -3.34 7.39 -5.57
C ALA A 9 -4.26 6.96 -6.73
N VAL A 10 -3.91 7.35 -7.94
CA VAL A 10 -4.49 6.74 -9.14
C VAL A 10 -3.89 5.34 -9.24
N VAL A 11 -4.70 4.34 -9.01
CA VAL A 11 -4.37 2.94 -9.29
C VAL A 11 -4.36 2.77 -10.80
N GLY A 12 -3.16 2.85 -11.39
CA GLY A 12 -2.96 2.64 -12.82
C GLY A 12 -3.05 1.15 -13.18
N LEU A 13 -3.99 0.83 -14.03
CA LEU A 13 -4.02 -0.41 -14.79
C LEU A 13 -2.91 -0.35 -15.85
N ALA A 14 -1.97 -1.28 -15.78
CA ALA A 14 -0.92 -1.43 -16.78
C ALA A 14 -1.49 -2.03 -18.07
N PHE A 15 -1.41 -1.29 -19.18
CA PHE A 15 -1.40 -1.88 -20.52
C PHE A 15 -0.10 -1.49 -21.21
N ALA A 16 0.63 -2.52 -21.62
CA ALA A 16 1.84 -2.39 -22.39
C ALA A 16 1.51 -2.00 -23.84
N SER A 17 2.14 -0.95 -24.35
CA SER A 17 2.43 -0.81 -25.77
C SER A 17 3.63 0.11 -25.95
N CYS A 18 4.63 -0.40 -26.64
CA CYS A 18 5.89 0.25 -27.00
C CYS A 18 5.73 1.28 -28.10
N GLU A 19 6.46 2.40 -28.03
CA GLU A 19 7.47 2.76 -29.05
C GLU A 19 8.35 3.94 -28.58
N PRO A 20 9.61 4.06 -29.04
CA PRO A 20 10.63 4.79 -28.33
C PRO A 20 10.82 6.21 -28.86
N PHE A 21 10.88 7.19 -27.98
CA PHE A 21 11.52 8.47 -28.29
C PHE A 21 13.03 8.35 -28.06
N GLY A 22 13.77 8.80 -29.04
CA GLY A 22 15.19 8.59 -29.25
C GLY A 22 16.11 9.10 -28.13
N PRO A 23 17.38 8.70 -28.18
CA PRO A 23 18.29 8.84 -27.05
C PRO A 23 18.97 10.22 -27.05
N ASN A 24 18.84 10.93 -25.92
CA ASN A 24 19.86 11.90 -25.56
C ASN A 24 20.48 11.45 -24.24
N GLY A 25 21.72 11.02 -24.33
CA GLY A 25 22.55 10.66 -23.20
C GLY A 25 22.78 11.88 -22.31
N GLY A 26 22.44 11.74 -21.06
CA GLY A 26 22.66 12.73 -20.03
C GLY A 26 23.58 12.19 -18.94
N ASN A 27 24.60 12.96 -18.65
CA ASN A 27 25.57 12.79 -17.58
C ASN A 27 24.93 12.71 -16.21
N GLU A 28 25.54 11.91 -15.37
CA GLU A 28 25.27 11.84 -13.91
C GLU A 28 25.59 13.17 -13.22
N ASN A 29 24.70 13.55 -12.28
CA ASN A 29 24.87 14.61 -11.29
C ASN A 29 24.96 16.05 -11.82
N GLU A 30 23.77 16.66 -11.93
CA GLU A 30 23.52 18.07 -11.55
C GLU A 30 22.06 18.35 -11.93
N GLY A 31 21.33 19.15 -11.13
CA GLY A 31 19.90 19.38 -11.23
C GLY A 31 19.43 19.58 -12.68
N THR A 32 18.43 18.81 -13.11
CA THR A 32 17.87 18.92 -14.46
C THR A 32 17.13 20.24 -14.58
N GLU A 33 17.72 21.22 -15.27
CA GLU A 33 17.13 22.55 -15.51
C GLU A 33 16.45 22.70 -16.89
N ASN A 34 16.26 21.62 -17.63
CA ASN A 34 15.57 21.69 -18.92
C ASN A 34 14.05 21.69 -18.73
N VAL A 35 13.50 22.89 -18.51
CA VAL A 35 12.05 23.09 -18.42
C VAL A 35 11.42 22.93 -19.79
N LEU A 36 10.44 22.02 -19.90
CA LEU A 36 9.71 21.68 -21.11
C LEU A 36 8.32 22.35 -21.09
N GLY A 37 7.63 22.27 -22.20
CA GLY A 37 6.29 22.87 -22.37
C GLY A 37 6.35 24.38 -22.45
N ALA A 38 5.45 25.06 -21.75
CA ALA A 38 5.33 26.54 -21.79
C ALA A 38 6.54 27.28 -21.22
N ALA A 39 7.37 26.61 -20.41
CA ALA A 39 8.59 27.17 -19.80
C ALA A 39 8.38 28.53 -19.09
N GLU A 40 7.22 28.73 -18.46
CA GLU A 40 6.85 29.96 -17.74
C GLU A 40 7.38 29.99 -16.31
N PHE A 41 7.81 28.85 -15.82
CA PHE A 41 8.39 28.65 -14.49
C PHE A 41 9.80 28.10 -14.61
N ASN A 42 10.69 28.47 -13.69
CA ASN A 42 11.95 27.79 -13.48
C ASN A 42 11.65 26.62 -12.54
N ILE A 43 11.85 25.40 -13.03
CA ILE A 43 11.64 24.17 -12.27
C ILE A 43 12.95 23.42 -12.23
N SER A 44 13.40 23.05 -11.04
CA SER A 44 14.57 22.18 -10.87
C SER A 44 14.29 21.07 -9.87
N VAL A 45 14.99 19.95 -10.04
CA VAL A 45 14.91 18.78 -9.17
C VAL A 45 16.32 18.39 -8.76
N SER A 46 16.53 18.23 -7.45
CA SER A 46 17.80 17.81 -6.87
C SER A 46 17.59 16.74 -5.79
N ASP A 47 18.68 16.23 -5.23
CA ASP A 47 18.70 15.25 -4.14
C ASP A 47 17.82 14.01 -4.41
N VAL A 48 17.77 13.60 -5.67
CA VAL A 48 16.97 12.44 -6.08
C VAL A 48 17.55 11.17 -5.48
N ASN A 49 16.73 10.49 -4.70
CA ASN A 49 17.05 9.19 -4.10
C ASN A 49 15.97 8.16 -4.43
N GLU A 50 15.93 7.04 -3.72
CA GLU A 50 14.99 5.94 -3.98
C GLU A 50 13.51 6.34 -3.77
N THR A 51 13.25 7.19 -2.77
CA THR A 51 11.88 7.52 -2.36
C THR A 51 11.63 9.02 -2.25
N GLY A 52 12.57 9.85 -2.68
CA GLY A 52 12.48 11.30 -2.50
C GLY A 52 13.20 12.11 -3.55
N ALA A 53 12.84 13.38 -3.60
CA ALA A 53 13.51 14.41 -4.39
C ALA A 53 13.21 15.79 -3.79
N THR A 54 14.12 16.73 -3.95
CA THR A 54 13.91 18.14 -3.64
C THR A 54 13.54 18.88 -4.92
N VAL A 55 12.41 19.56 -4.89
CA VAL A 55 11.84 20.33 -6.02
C VAL A 55 11.90 21.80 -5.70
N LYS A 56 12.34 22.61 -6.66
CA LYS A 56 12.25 24.08 -6.59
C LYS A 56 11.48 24.60 -7.80
N ILE A 57 10.55 25.51 -7.56
CA ILE A 57 9.72 26.13 -8.58
C ILE A 57 9.69 27.62 -8.33
N ALA A 58 10.04 28.42 -9.34
CA ALA A 58 10.01 29.86 -9.29
C ALA A 58 9.32 30.43 -10.55
N PRO A 59 8.31 31.31 -10.40
CA PRO A 59 7.70 31.95 -11.55
C PRO A 59 8.71 32.91 -12.20
N LYS A 60 8.79 32.90 -13.53
CA LYS A 60 9.64 33.86 -14.26
C LYS A 60 9.11 35.29 -14.21
N GLN A 61 7.81 35.46 -13.98
CA GLN A 61 7.16 36.74 -13.79
C GLN A 61 6.84 36.96 -12.32
N GLU A 62 7.35 38.01 -11.73
CA GLU A 62 7.10 38.36 -10.33
C GLU A 62 5.61 38.56 -10.03
N GLY A 63 5.16 38.03 -8.90
CA GLY A 63 3.76 38.12 -8.44
C GLY A 63 2.78 37.21 -9.15
N ARG A 64 3.24 36.37 -10.07
CA ARG A 64 2.38 35.39 -10.73
C ARG A 64 1.96 34.29 -9.77
N THR A 65 0.67 34.05 -9.65
CA THR A 65 0.12 32.93 -8.89
C THR A 65 0.06 31.67 -9.74
N PHE A 66 0.30 30.51 -9.11
CA PHE A 66 0.37 29.24 -9.81
C PHE A 66 0.03 28.05 -8.92
N TYR A 67 -0.39 26.97 -9.56
CA TYR A 67 -0.50 25.65 -8.96
C TYR A 67 0.61 24.72 -9.48
N TRP A 68 1.04 23.79 -8.66
CA TRP A 68 2.08 22.82 -9.02
C TRP A 68 1.84 21.48 -8.32
N ASN A 69 2.36 20.40 -8.91
CA ASN A 69 2.32 19.08 -8.30
C ASN A 69 3.44 18.18 -8.84
N ILE A 70 3.58 17.00 -8.24
CA ILE A 70 4.43 15.90 -8.70
C ILE A 70 3.49 14.76 -9.10
N ALA A 71 3.61 14.25 -10.31
CA ALA A 71 2.85 13.12 -10.81
C ALA A 71 3.78 12.09 -11.44
N THR A 72 3.31 10.88 -11.69
CA THR A 72 4.07 9.92 -12.50
C THR A 72 4.04 10.35 -13.97
N GLU A 73 5.13 10.10 -14.70
CA GLU A 73 5.16 10.36 -16.15
C GLU A 73 4.08 9.54 -16.88
N ALA A 74 3.74 8.36 -16.37
CA ALA A 74 2.68 7.52 -16.90
C ALA A 74 1.32 8.24 -16.86
N ALA A 75 0.96 8.88 -15.75
CA ALA A 75 -0.29 9.63 -15.63
C ALA A 75 -0.38 10.79 -16.64
N LEU A 76 0.74 11.46 -16.93
CA LEU A 76 0.77 12.51 -17.94
C LEU A 76 0.55 11.95 -19.35
N LYS A 77 1.07 10.75 -19.64
CA LYS A 77 0.98 10.08 -20.95
C LYS A 77 -0.42 9.51 -21.26
N GLU A 78 -1.32 9.42 -20.29
CA GLU A 78 -2.70 9.02 -20.52
C GLU A 78 -3.49 10.08 -21.30
N PHE A 79 -2.98 11.31 -21.39
CA PHE A 79 -3.62 12.42 -22.07
C PHE A 79 -2.99 12.68 -23.44
N ALA A 80 -3.80 13.21 -24.36
CA ALA A 80 -3.37 13.51 -25.72
C ALA A 80 -2.26 14.59 -25.79
N SER A 81 -2.18 15.45 -24.76
CA SER A 81 -1.16 16.50 -24.65
C SER A 81 -1.04 16.97 -23.20
N THR A 82 0.05 17.67 -22.88
CA THR A 82 0.24 18.34 -21.59
C THR A 82 -0.80 19.41 -21.31
N ALA A 83 -1.26 20.11 -22.33
CA ALA A 83 -2.36 21.06 -22.21
C ALA A 83 -3.70 20.38 -21.87
N ALA A 84 -3.97 19.20 -22.42
CA ALA A 84 -5.15 18.42 -22.08
C ALA A 84 -5.11 17.93 -20.62
N TYR A 85 -3.96 17.45 -20.16
CA TYR A 85 -3.77 17.07 -18.75
C TYR A 85 -3.92 18.29 -17.81
N MET A 86 -3.37 19.46 -18.19
CA MET A 86 -3.50 20.68 -17.43
C MET A 86 -4.97 21.10 -17.29
N GLN A 87 -5.73 21.06 -18.39
CA GLN A 87 -7.15 21.42 -18.37
C GLN A 87 -7.96 20.47 -17.48
N ASP A 88 -7.75 19.16 -17.61
CA ASP A 88 -8.42 18.15 -16.79
C ASP A 88 -8.11 18.33 -15.30
N TYR A 89 -6.86 18.60 -14.96
CA TYR A 89 -6.46 18.84 -13.58
C TYR A 89 -7.02 20.15 -13.01
N TYR A 90 -7.08 21.20 -13.84
CA TYR A 90 -7.73 22.45 -13.47
C TYR A 90 -9.24 22.26 -13.20
N ASP A 91 -9.94 21.53 -14.07
CA ASP A 91 -11.36 21.22 -13.91
C ASP A 91 -11.60 20.39 -12.64
N TYR A 92 -10.70 19.44 -12.35
CA TYR A 92 -10.71 18.68 -11.10
C TYR A 92 -10.56 19.59 -9.86
N LEU A 93 -9.55 20.48 -9.83
CA LEU A 93 -9.39 21.42 -8.71
C LEU A 93 -10.63 22.31 -8.53
N LYS A 94 -11.19 22.79 -9.63
CA LYS A 94 -12.39 23.61 -9.58
C LYS A 94 -13.57 22.86 -8.99
N THR A 95 -13.85 21.65 -9.49
CA THR A 95 -15.02 20.86 -9.09
C THR A 95 -14.89 20.33 -7.67
N GLU A 96 -13.72 19.73 -7.34
CA GLU A 96 -13.57 18.98 -6.09
C GLU A 96 -13.07 19.82 -4.91
N ALA A 97 -12.43 20.96 -5.17
CA ALA A 97 -11.89 21.80 -4.11
C ALA A 97 -12.62 23.14 -3.97
N ILE A 98 -12.86 23.85 -5.08
CA ILE A 98 -13.43 25.20 -5.05
C ILE A 98 -14.96 25.18 -4.99
N ASP A 99 -15.62 24.48 -5.91
CA ASP A 99 -17.10 24.45 -6.00
C ASP A 99 -17.73 23.75 -4.79
N THR A 100 -16.97 22.90 -4.09
CA THR A 100 -17.39 22.29 -2.80
C THR A 100 -17.32 23.27 -1.62
N GLY A 101 -16.63 24.41 -1.79
CA GLY A 101 -16.45 25.43 -0.75
C GLY A 101 -15.41 25.07 0.33
N PHE A 102 -14.65 23.98 0.17
CA PHE A 102 -13.61 23.62 1.12
C PHE A 102 -12.38 24.53 1.03
N TYR A 103 -12.07 25.03 -0.17
CA TYR A 103 -10.92 25.89 -0.45
C TYR A 103 -11.31 27.07 -1.33
N THR A 104 -10.54 28.14 -1.24
CA THR A 104 -10.51 29.21 -2.22
C THR A 104 -9.27 29.07 -3.11
N TRP A 105 -9.24 29.72 -4.27
CA TRP A 105 -8.03 29.74 -5.11
C TRP A 105 -6.82 30.27 -4.35
N ALA A 106 -7.00 31.27 -3.49
CA ALA A 106 -5.91 31.83 -2.67
C ALA A 106 -5.32 30.79 -1.69
N ASP A 107 -6.08 29.79 -1.27
CA ASP A 107 -5.59 28.73 -0.39
C ASP A 107 -4.76 27.69 -1.13
N LEU A 108 -5.03 27.48 -2.43
CA LEU A 108 -4.38 26.47 -3.25
C LEU A 108 -3.14 26.97 -3.99
N LEU A 109 -3.10 28.27 -4.31
CA LEU A 109 -2.06 28.84 -5.17
C LEU A 109 -0.84 29.33 -4.38
N ASP A 110 0.32 29.15 -4.99
CA ASP A 110 1.56 29.80 -4.56
C ASP A 110 1.77 31.08 -5.39
N SER A 111 2.44 32.08 -4.77
CA SER A 111 2.81 33.36 -5.40
C SER A 111 4.29 33.69 -5.20
N LYS A 112 5.04 32.80 -4.61
CA LYS A 112 6.47 32.91 -4.29
C LYS A 112 7.19 31.63 -4.70
N ASP A 113 8.48 31.69 -4.73
CA ASP A 113 9.34 30.52 -4.92
C ASP A 113 8.96 29.41 -3.94
N VAL A 114 8.85 28.22 -4.45
CA VAL A 114 8.57 26.99 -3.68
C VAL A 114 9.82 26.15 -3.63
N GLU A 115 10.14 25.65 -2.43
CA GLU A 115 11.08 24.56 -2.22
C GLU A 115 10.37 23.47 -1.42
N TYR A 116 10.34 22.27 -1.98
CA TYR A 116 9.62 21.15 -1.38
C TYR A 116 10.43 19.85 -1.51
N THR A 117 10.57 19.11 -0.42
CA THR A 117 11.20 17.80 -0.42
C THR A 117 10.11 16.71 -0.26
N SER A 118 9.93 15.89 -1.29
CA SER A 118 9.11 14.69 -1.23
C SER A 118 9.92 13.55 -0.62
N THR A 119 9.26 12.72 0.20
CA THR A 119 9.84 11.50 0.80
C THR A 119 8.96 10.27 0.60
N LYS A 120 7.96 10.36 -0.30
CA LYS A 120 6.95 9.33 -0.52
C LYS A 120 6.82 8.93 -1.98
N LEU A 121 7.89 9.05 -2.74
CA LEU A 121 7.95 8.60 -4.13
C LEU A 121 8.25 7.10 -4.18
N ASN A 122 7.85 6.43 -5.25
CA ASN A 122 8.21 5.04 -5.50
C ASN A 122 9.61 4.96 -6.14
N PRO A 123 10.42 3.95 -5.80
CA PRO A 123 11.72 3.71 -6.44
C PRO A 123 11.58 3.41 -7.94
N ALA A 124 12.67 3.62 -8.69
CA ALA A 124 12.77 3.33 -10.13
C ALA A 124 11.57 3.83 -10.95
N THR A 125 11.01 4.95 -10.54
CA THR A 125 9.77 5.48 -11.12
C THR A 125 10.03 6.84 -11.76
N LYS A 126 9.55 7.01 -12.99
CA LYS A 126 9.61 8.28 -13.68
C LYS A 126 8.50 9.20 -13.22
N TYR A 127 8.91 10.37 -12.78
CA TYR A 127 8.03 11.43 -12.31
C TYR A 127 8.16 12.67 -13.19
N VAL A 128 7.14 13.49 -13.12
CA VAL A 128 7.09 14.83 -13.67
C VAL A 128 6.73 15.81 -12.59
N VAL A 129 7.51 16.87 -12.43
CA VAL A 129 7.16 18.06 -11.67
C VAL A 129 6.64 19.07 -12.65
N TRP A 130 5.46 19.59 -12.40
CA TRP A 130 4.81 20.52 -13.29
C TRP A 130 4.16 21.69 -12.54
N ALA A 131 4.04 22.81 -13.23
CA ALA A 131 3.36 24.02 -12.77
C ALA A 131 2.62 24.70 -13.90
N PHE A 132 1.50 25.37 -13.57
CA PHE A 132 0.78 26.25 -14.47
C PHE A 132 0.15 27.43 -13.71
N GLY A 133 -0.01 28.54 -14.39
CA GLY A 133 -0.55 29.75 -13.81
C GLY A 133 -2.07 29.75 -13.71
N ILE A 134 -2.57 30.13 -12.54
CA ILE A 134 -3.99 30.45 -12.27
C ILE A 134 -3.99 31.74 -11.49
N ASP A 135 -4.85 32.69 -11.84
CA ASP A 135 -5.03 33.92 -11.06
C ASP A 135 -5.92 33.68 -9.81
N VAL A 136 -5.93 34.64 -8.91
CA VAL A 136 -6.72 34.57 -7.67
C VAL A 136 -8.26 34.52 -7.90
N ASN A 137 -8.71 34.81 -9.10
CA ASN A 137 -10.11 34.70 -9.50
C ASN A 137 -10.42 33.35 -10.16
N GLY A 138 -9.41 32.50 -10.32
CA GLY A 138 -9.53 31.17 -10.91
C GLY A 138 -9.40 31.14 -12.43
N ASN A 139 -8.88 32.16 -13.07
CA ASN A 139 -8.68 32.14 -14.52
C ASN A 139 -7.32 31.49 -14.81
N LEU A 140 -7.28 30.55 -15.77
CA LEU A 140 -6.02 30.02 -16.30
C LEU A 140 -5.22 31.14 -16.97
N THR A 141 -3.94 31.26 -16.58
CA THR A 141 -3.02 32.25 -17.16
C THR A 141 -1.88 31.59 -17.92
N SER A 142 -1.78 30.25 -17.90
CA SER A 142 -0.91 29.44 -18.75
C SER A 142 -1.72 28.75 -19.85
N ALA A 143 -1.12 28.59 -21.03
CA ALA A 143 -1.70 27.84 -22.14
C ALA A 143 -1.31 26.34 -22.08
N ASP A 144 -0.26 25.99 -21.35
CA ASP A 144 0.27 24.64 -21.19
C ASP A 144 1.06 24.52 -19.89
N LEU A 145 1.43 23.29 -19.50
CA LEU A 145 2.30 23.04 -18.38
C LEU A 145 3.72 23.53 -18.63
N SER A 146 4.39 24.07 -17.61
CA SER A 146 5.84 24.05 -17.49
C SER A 146 6.20 22.80 -16.68
N TYR A 147 7.13 21.96 -17.16
CA TYR A 147 7.45 20.71 -16.44
C TYR A 147 8.89 20.26 -16.63
N VAL A 148 9.35 19.44 -15.69
CA VAL A 148 10.65 18.75 -15.72
C VAL A 148 10.39 17.29 -15.33
N THR A 149 11.05 16.38 -16.03
CA THR A 149 11.00 14.94 -15.70
C THR A 149 12.23 14.53 -14.90
N PHE A 150 12.04 13.58 -13.98
CA PHE A 150 13.13 12.93 -13.26
C PHE A 150 12.76 11.48 -12.98
N GLU A 151 13.76 10.68 -12.62
CA GLU A 151 13.56 9.28 -12.25
C GLU A 151 14.17 9.05 -10.87
N THR A 152 13.40 8.48 -9.95
CA THR A 152 13.93 8.06 -8.65
C THR A 152 14.92 6.92 -8.83
N LYS A 153 15.93 6.86 -7.95
CA LYS A 153 16.90 5.76 -7.99
C LYS A 153 16.19 4.42 -7.76
N ALA A 154 16.71 3.38 -8.38
CA ALA A 154 16.27 2.03 -8.07
C ALA A 154 16.51 1.72 -6.60
N SER A 155 15.58 1.01 -5.96
CA SER A 155 15.77 0.59 -4.58
C SER A 155 16.93 -0.42 -4.52
N THR A 156 17.80 -0.21 -3.56
CA THR A 156 18.78 -1.23 -3.15
C THR A 156 18.10 -2.40 -2.44
N PHE A 157 16.86 -2.17 -1.96
CA PHE A 157 16.00 -3.17 -1.36
C PHE A 157 15.00 -3.68 -2.39
N GLY A 158 15.15 -4.94 -2.77
CA GLY A 158 14.17 -5.64 -3.59
C GLY A 158 13.56 -6.80 -2.82
N PRO A 159 12.59 -7.52 -3.41
CA PRO A 159 12.00 -8.71 -2.79
C PRO A 159 13.06 -9.73 -2.34
N THR A 160 14.15 -9.87 -3.09
CA THR A 160 15.25 -10.80 -2.78
C THR A 160 15.96 -10.51 -1.46
N THR A 161 15.95 -9.27 -0.97
CA THR A 161 16.52 -8.91 0.34
C THR A 161 15.76 -9.58 1.49
N TRP A 162 14.49 -9.90 1.25
CA TRP A 162 13.63 -10.51 2.24
C TRP A 162 13.57 -12.03 2.16
N TYR A 163 14.00 -12.64 1.06
CA TYR A 163 13.86 -14.08 0.86
C TYR A 163 14.68 -14.86 1.88
N GLY A 164 13.99 -15.70 2.64
CA GLY A 164 14.62 -16.50 3.68
C GLY A 164 13.70 -16.81 4.84
N TYR A 165 14.27 -17.44 5.84
CA TYR A 165 13.63 -17.67 7.13
C TYR A 165 13.92 -16.51 8.08
N TRP A 166 12.90 -16.10 8.80
CA TRP A 166 12.97 -15.02 9.79
C TRP A 166 12.37 -15.48 11.11
N ASN A 167 13.06 -15.24 12.22
CA ASN A 167 12.50 -15.42 13.55
C ASN A 167 11.75 -14.15 13.94
N VAL A 168 10.46 -14.24 14.11
CA VAL A 168 9.60 -13.12 14.54
C VAL A 168 9.31 -13.28 16.02
N THR A 169 9.57 -12.23 16.78
CA THR A 169 9.25 -12.14 18.22
C THR A 169 8.15 -11.11 18.42
N ALA A 170 7.02 -11.55 18.95
CA ALA A 170 5.91 -10.70 19.36
C ALA A 170 5.88 -10.57 20.88
N PRO A 171 5.58 -9.37 21.44
CA PRO A 171 5.52 -9.17 22.89
C PRO A 171 4.33 -9.88 23.55
N LYS A 172 3.34 -10.25 22.76
CA LYS A 172 2.13 -10.98 23.16
C LYS A 172 1.60 -11.78 21.98
N HIS A 173 0.65 -12.66 22.23
CA HIS A 173 0.03 -13.45 21.19
C HIS A 173 -1.47 -13.63 21.42
N VAL A 174 -2.19 -14.02 20.37
CA VAL A 174 -3.59 -14.40 20.44
C VAL A 174 -3.68 -15.91 20.32
N SER A 175 -4.32 -16.53 21.31
CA SER A 175 -4.73 -17.93 21.26
C SER A 175 -6.16 -18.00 20.75
N ASP A 176 -6.37 -18.74 19.67
CA ASP A 176 -7.70 -18.99 19.10
C ASP A 176 -7.96 -20.49 19.09
N GLY A 177 -9.01 -20.91 19.75
CA GLY A 177 -9.30 -22.31 19.97
C GLY A 177 -10.75 -22.57 20.33
N VAL A 178 -11.00 -23.76 20.86
CA VAL A 178 -12.31 -24.17 21.35
C VAL A 178 -12.24 -24.41 22.86
N ASP A 179 -13.12 -23.78 23.60
CA ASP A 179 -13.32 -24.06 25.02
C ASP A 179 -13.78 -25.52 25.18
N PRO A 180 -13.00 -26.37 25.85
CA PRO A 180 -13.30 -27.80 25.96
C PRO A 180 -14.58 -28.11 26.77
N PHE A 181 -15.05 -27.16 27.59
CA PHE A 181 -16.24 -27.34 28.43
C PHE A 181 -17.51 -26.89 27.74
N THR A 182 -17.45 -25.81 26.97
CA THR A 182 -18.63 -25.24 26.28
C THR A 182 -18.72 -25.61 24.81
N ASN A 183 -17.64 -26.14 24.24
CA ASN A 183 -17.46 -26.40 22.81
C ASN A 183 -17.70 -25.15 21.94
N LYS A 184 -17.41 -23.98 22.48
CA LYS A 184 -17.51 -22.69 21.77
C LYS A 184 -16.13 -22.21 21.38
N SER A 185 -16.06 -21.56 20.23
CA SER A 185 -14.86 -20.85 19.83
C SER A 185 -14.52 -19.76 20.83
N VAL A 186 -13.26 -19.67 21.20
CA VAL A 186 -12.70 -18.65 22.11
C VAL A 186 -11.51 -18.01 21.45
N THR A 187 -11.39 -16.70 21.63
CA THR A 187 -10.25 -15.91 21.21
C THR A 187 -9.74 -15.17 22.43
N GLU A 188 -8.49 -15.34 22.76
CA GLU A 188 -7.90 -14.80 23.98
C GLU A 188 -6.56 -14.13 23.69
N LEU A 189 -6.38 -12.90 24.22
CA LEU A 189 -5.11 -12.20 24.18
C LEU A 189 -4.25 -12.65 25.37
N VAL A 190 -3.11 -13.26 25.05
CA VAL A 190 -2.13 -13.75 26.02
C VAL A 190 -0.97 -12.76 26.11
N ASN A 191 -0.75 -12.18 27.29
CA ASN A 191 0.32 -11.20 27.54
C ASN A 191 1.67 -11.88 27.84
N GLU A 192 2.06 -12.80 26.98
CA GLU A 192 3.34 -13.50 27.03
C GLU A 192 4.00 -13.43 25.64
N PRO A 193 5.33 -13.28 25.57
CA PRO A 193 6.03 -13.27 24.30
C PRO A 193 5.85 -14.58 23.53
N LEU A 194 5.77 -14.47 22.19
CA LEU A 194 5.76 -15.60 21.28
C LEU A 194 6.82 -15.42 20.22
N GLU A 195 7.59 -16.46 19.98
CA GLU A 195 8.54 -16.53 18.87
C GLU A 195 8.03 -17.50 17.81
N LYS A 196 8.12 -17.09 16.55
CA LYS A 196 7.77 -17.92 15.40
C LYS A 196 8.74 -17.72 14.26
N VAL A 197 9.00 -18.81 13.55
CA VAL A 197 9.74 -18.74 12.30
C VAL A 197 8.76 -18.58 11.14
N ILE A 198 8.96 -17.55 10.35
CA ILE A 198 8.27 -17.34 9.07
C ILE A 198 9.24 -17.57 7.92
N ALA A 199 8.73 -17.90 6.74
CA ALA A 199 9.52 -17.94 5.52
C ALA A 199 8.96 -16.94 4.50
N ILE A 200 9.84 -16.16 3.89
CA ILE A 200 9.49 -15.20 2.85
C ILE A 200 10.03 -15.70 1.52
N THR A 201 9.16 -15.84 0.53
CA THR A 201 9.51 -16.35 -0.81
C THR A 201 8.85 -15.52 -1.91
N ASP A 202 9.32 -15.71 -3.14
CA ASP A 202 8.80 -15.02 -4.31
C ASP A 202 7.32 -15.35 -4.58
N ALA A 203 6.52 -14.33 -4.88
CA ALA A 203 5.14 -14.44 -5.32
C ALA A 203 4.89 -13.77 -6.68
N SER A 204 5.95 -13.28 -7.34
CA SER A 204 5.83 -12.49 -8.57
C SER A 204 5.19 -13.24 -9.73
N ALA A 205 5.35 -14.55 -9.80
CA ALA A 205 4.74 -15.38 -10.84
C ALA A 205 3.20 -15.45 -10.74
N ASP A 206 2.66 -15.28 -9.54
CA ASP A 206 1.23 -15.41 -9.25
C ASP A 206 0.54 -14.03 -9.15
N PHE A 207 1.22 -13.02 -8.61
CA PHE A 207 0.64 -11.71 -8.27
C PHE A 207 1.33 -10.51 -8.94
N GLY A 208 2.46 -10.72 -9.58
CA GLY A 208 3.25 -9.66 -10.22
C GLY A 208 4.47 -9.22 -9.42
N GLU A 209 5.27 -8.36 -10.04
CA GLU A 209 6.52 -7.89 -9.47
C GLU A 209 6.31 -7.19 -8.12
N GLY A 210 7.22 -7.44 -7.17
CA GLY A 210 7.18 -6.87 -5.83
C GLY A 210 6.36 -7.67 -4.82
N TYR A 211 5.58 -8.67 -5.25
CA TYR A 211 4.84 -9.50 -4.31
C TYR A 211 5.68 -10.64 -3.74
N VAL A 212 5.45 -10.94 -2.46
CA VAL A 212 6.08 -12.03 -1.71
C VAL A 212 5.05 -12.84 -0.96
N TYR A 213 5.33 -14.13 -0.79
CA TYR A 213 4.58 -14.99 0.13
C TYR A 213 5.25 -14.97 1.49
N VAL A 214 4.44 -14.85 2.55
CA VAL A 214 4.87 -14.95 3.93
C VAL A 214 4.21 -16.18 4.55
N TRP A 215 4.99 -17.24 4.71
CA TRP A 215 4.58 -18.54 5.24
C TRP A 215 4.78 -18.59 6.74
N GLY A 216 3.92 -19.32 7.44
CA GLY A 216 4.09 -19.57 8.88
C GLY A 216 3.70 -18.41 9.77
N TRP A 217 3.04 -17.38 9.27
CA TRP A 217 2.56 -16.29 10.10
C TRP A 217 1.64 -16.74 11.22
N ASP A 218 0.83 -17.74 10.97
CA ASP A 218 -0.01 -18.43 11.95
C ASP A 218 0.71 -19.53 12.74
N GLY A 219 2.01 -19.74 12.47
CA GLY A 219 2.86 -20.74 13.10
C GLY A 219 2.90 -22.09 12.40
N VAL A 220 2.34 -22.21 11.21
CA VAL A 220 2.33 -23.47 10.44
C VAL A 220 2.87 -23.26 9.04
N PHE A 221 4.10 -23.72 8.81
CA PHE A 221 4.68 -23.73 7.45
C PHE A 221 3.96 -24.63 6.47
N GLU A 222 3.16 -25.55 6.98
CA GLU A 222 2.44 -26.58 6.22
C GLU A 222 1.08 -26.12 5.73
N LEU A 223 0.62 -24.95 6.15
CA LEU A 223 -0.58 -24.36 5.58
C LEU A 223 -0.34 -24.02 4.11
N GLU A 224 -1.28 -24.42 3.30
CA GLU A 224 -1.22 -24.24 1.85
C GLU A 224 -1.47 -22.80 1.41
N MET A 225 -1.70 -21.89 2.35
CA MET A 225 -2.14 -20.51 2.13
C MET A 225 -1.27 -19.51 2.87
N PRO A 226 -0.18 -19.03 2.24
CA PRO A 226 0.66 -17.99 2.82
C PRO A 226 -0.03 -16.64 2.82
N ALA A 227 0.35 -15.76 3.73
CA ALA A 227 0.01 -14.35 3.64
C ALA A 227 0.69 -13.72 2.42
N LEU A 228 0.06 -12.71 1.84
CA LEU A 228 0.61 -11.96 0.72
C LEU A 228 1.18 -10.64 1.21
N GLY A 229 2.44 -10.39 0.88
CA GLY A 229 3.13 -9.13 1.15
C GLY A 229 3.47 -8.38 -0.13
N LEU A 230 3.41 -7.07 -0.09
CA LEU A 230 3.91 -6.19 -1.15
C LEU A 230 5.18 -5.50 -0.67
N VAL A 231 6.28 -5.73 -1.38
CA VAL A 231 7.56 -5.08 -1.10
C VAL A 231 7.56 -3.68 -1.70
N SER A 232 7.92 -2.70 -0.90
CA SER A 232 8.08 -1.31 -1.34
C SER A 232 9.26 -0.70 -0.59
N SER A 233 10.35 -0.40 -1.31
CA SER A 233 11.60 0.04 -0.68
C SER A 233 12.06 -1.00 0.36
N ASN A 234 12.37 -0.58 1.58
CA ASN A 234 12.80 -1.46 2.68
C ASN A 234 11.63 -2.04 3.50
N ASN A 235 10.41 -2.05 2.95
CA ASN A 235 9.22 -2.52 3.67
C ASN A 235 8.55 -3.69 2.96
N ILE A 236 7.93 -4.58 3.75
CA ILE A 236 6.86 -5.47 3.30
C ILE A 236 5.56 -5.02 3.96
N LYS A 237 4.53 -4.82 3.17
CA LYS A 237 3.17 -4.55 3.64
C LYS A 237 2.33 -5.80 3.53
N LEU A 238 1.88 -6.36 4.66
CA LEU A 238 0.90 -7.44 4.70
C LEU A 238 -0.48 -6.83 4.52
N MET A 239 -1.03 -6.99 3.31
CA MET A 239 -2.24 -6.29 2.90
C MET A 239 -3.49 -6.92 3.50
N ASN A 240 -4.32 -6.10 4.12
CA ASN A 240 -5.61 -6.50 4.66
C ASN A 240 -6.60 -6.81 3.52
N ASN A 241 -7.42 -7.84 3.71
CA ASN A 241 -8.52 -8.24 2.82
C ASN A 241 -8.11 -8.53 1.37
N THR A 242 -6.88 -8.96 1.15
CA THR A 242 -6.46 -9.42 -0.17
C THR A 242 -7.01 -10.81 -0.43
N VAL A 243 -7.90 -10.94 -1.41
CA VAL A 243 -8.48 -12.23 -1.80
C VAL A 243 -7.42 -13.09 -2.46
N LEU A 244 -7.17 -14.26 -1.89
CA LEU A 244 -6.26 -15.26 -2.45
C LEU A 244 -6.95 -16.11 -3.52
N PHE A 245 -8.18 -16.54 -3.24
CA PHE A 245 -9.04 -17.29 -4.14
C PHE A 245 -10.48 -17.27 -3.64
N THR A 246 -11.40 -17.69 -4.52
CA THR A 246 -12.83 -17.83 -4.20
C THR A 246 -13.22 -19.31 -4.40
N GLU A 247 -13.99 -19.87 -3.48
CA GLU A 247 -14.53 -21.21 -3.55
C GLU A 247 -16.04 -21.18 -3.30
N ASP A 248 -16.79 -22.01 -4.00
CA ASP A 248 -18.24 -22.16 -3.76
C ASP A 248 -18.49 -23.13 -2.61
N ASP A 249 -19.07 -22.62 -1.53
CA ASP A 249 -19.49 -23.41 -0.38
C ASP A 249 -20.98 -23.80 -0.54
N PRO A 250 -21.37 -25.05 -0.27
CA PRO A 250 -22.75 -25.51 -0.45
C PRO A 250 -23.75 -24.83 0.49
N ASP A 251 -23.32 -24.35 1.66
CA ASP A 251 -24.19 -23.74 2.66
C ASP A 251 -24.21 -22.21 2.58
N TYR A 252 -23.08 -21.60 2.19
CA TYR A 252 -22.88 -20.14 2.21
C TYR A 252 -22.73 -19.51 0.82
N GLY A 253 -22.59 -20.31 -0.24
CA GLY A 253 -22.29 -19.81 -1.58
C GLY A 253 -20.82 -19.41 -1.73
N PRO A 254 -20.48 -18.43 -2.59
CA PRO A 254 -19.10 -18.05 -2.82
C PRO A 254 -18.42 -17.47 -1.58
N LEU A 255 -17.30 -18.08 -1.18
CA LEU A 255 -16.42 -17.67 -0.08
C LEU A 255 -15.12 -17.11 -0.65
N ASP A 256 -14.78 -15.89 -0.28
CA ASP A 256 -13.47 -15.30 -0.57
C ASP A 256 -12.49 -15.62 0.56
N TYR A 257 -11.47 -16.41 0.25
CA TYR A 257 -10.38 -16.70 1.19
C TYR A 257 -9.38 -15.55 1.19
N THR A 258 -9.25 -14.90 2.34
CA THR A 258 -8.45 -13.69 2.47
C THR A 258 -7.69 -13.66 3.79
N TRP A 259 -6.50 -13.11 3.77
CA TRP A 259 -5.82 -12.72 4.99
C TRP A 259 -6.37 -11.38 5.47
N THR A 260 -6.76 -11.33 6.74
CA THR A 260 -7.40 -10.15 7.32
C THR A 260 -6.83 -9.82 8.70
N GLY A 261 -6.73 -8.52 8.97
CA GLY A 261 -6.43 -8.01 10.30
C GLY A 261 -7.65 -8.09 11.20
N MET A 262 -7.46 -8.55 12.42
CA MET A 262 -8.48 -8.57 13.46
C MET A 262 -8.09 -7.67 14.63
N SER A 263 -9.10 -7.03 15.23
CA SER A 263 -8.93 -6.12 16.34
C SER A 263 -9.80 -6.54 17.52
N ASP A 264 -9.24 -6.46 18.73
CA ASP A 264 -9.98 -6.64 19.97
C ASP A 264 -10.77 -5.37 20.28
N LEU A 265 -12.04 -5.38 19.99
CA LEU A 265 -12.97 -4.31 20.33
C LEU A 265 -13.92 -4.74 21.45
N THR A 266 -13.51 -5.69 22.30
CA THR A 266 -14.34 -6.21 23.39
C THR A 266 -14.82 -5.10 24.32
N ALA A 267 -13.97 -4.12 24.60
CA ALA A 267 -14.29 -3.02 25.51
C ALA A 267 -15.33 -2.03 24.93
N THR A 268 -15.39 -1.88 23.60
CA THR A 268 -16.23 -0.88 22.92
C THR A 268 -17.40 -1.50 22.17
N HIS A 269 -17.18 -2.67 21.54
CA HIS A 269 -18.14 -3.35 20.67
C HIS A 269 -18.46 -4.78 21.11
N GLY A 270 -17.90 -5.24 22.23
CA GLY A 270 -18.25 -6.53 22.84
C GLY A 270 -17.61 -7.75 22.18
N GLY A 271 -16.54 -7.61 21.40
CA GLY A 271 -15.87 -8.77 20.78
C GLY A 271 -14.70 -8.44 19.89
N TRP A 272 -14.24 -9.47 19.19
CA TRP A 272 -13.23 -9.40 18.14
C TRP A 272 -13.86 -9.17 16.78
N PHE A 273 -13.27 -8.29 15.99
CA PHE A 273 -13.81 -7.93 14.68
C PHE A 273 -12.71 -7.87 13.63
N THR A 274 -13.04 -8.31 12.42
CA THR A 274 -12.28 -7.98 11.22
C THR A 274 -12.62 -6.56 10.78
N ILE A 275 -11.60 -5.77 10.47
CA ILE A 275 -11.81 -4.38 10.05
C ILE A 275 -11.72 -4.32 8.52
N GLY A 276 -12.79 -3.86 7.89
CA GLY A 276 -12.84 -3.65 6.43
C GLY A 276 -11.93 -2.51 5.99
N GLY A 277 -11.46 -2.57 4.74
CA GLY A 277 -10.66 -1.53 4.10
C GLY A 277 -9.33 -2.03 3.55
N ASN A 278 -8.77 -1.24 2.63
CA ASN A 278 -7.48 -1.51 2.01
C ASN A 278 -6.37 -0.79 2.79
N TYR A 279 -5.75 -1.49 3.71
CA TYR A 279 -4.60 -1.00 4.45
C TYR A 279 -3.60 -2.13 4.67
N ALA A 280 -2.38 -1.80 5.04
CA ALA A 280 -1.41 -2.81 5.47
C ALA A 280 -1.71 -3.19 6.91
N ALA A 281 -2.20 -4.42 7.15
CA ALA A 281 -2.48 -4.92 8.49
C ALA A 281 -1.21 -4.90 9.37
N TYR A 282 -0.08 -5.28 8.77
CA TYR A 282 1.25 -5.13 9.34
C TYR A 282 2.23 -4.59 8.31
N THR A 283 3.19 -3.80 8.77
CA THR A 283 4.33 -3.34 7.97
C THR A 283 5.62 -3.86 8.59
N LEU A 284 6.37 -4.68 7.85
CA LEU A 284 7.71 -5.11 8.20
C LEU A 284 8.67 -4.09 7.60
N THR A 285 9.53 -3.50 8.41
CA THR A 285 10.55 -2.52 7.97
C THR A 285 11.94 -3.07 8.24
N TYR A 286 12.70 -3.32 7.19
CA TYR A 286 14.10 -3.72 7.29
C TYR A 286 14.91 -2.57 7.91
N THR A 287 15.66 -2.87 8.95
CA THR A 287 16.44 -1.85 9.67
C THR A 287 17.91 -1.88 9.25
N ALA A 288 18.66 -2.85 9.73
CA ALA A 288 20.06 -3.10 9.40
C ALA A 288 20.43 -4.52 9.87
N ASP A 289 21.56 -5.04 9.44
CA ASP A 289 22.15 -6.27 9.97
C ASP A 289 21.18 -7.46 9.99
N ASN A 290 20.39 -7.63 8.94
CA ASN A 290 19.40 -8.71 8.84
C ASN A 290 18.32 -8.68 9.92
N ALA A 291 17.93 -7.50 10.36
CA ALA A 291 16.83 -7.29 11.31
C ALA A 291 15.71 -6.46 10.69
N ALA A 292 14.51 -6.63 11.22
CA ALA A 292 13.36 -5.83 10.85
C ALA A 292 12.49 -5.53 12.08
N THR A 293 11.83 -4.38 12.06
CA THR A 293 10.71 -4.06 12.96
C THR A 293 9.39 -4.37 12.25
N ILE A 294 8.37 -4.73 13.01
CA ILE A 294 7.05 -5.04 12.49
C ILE A 294 6.04 -4.22 13.27
N GLN A 295 5.28 -3.38 12.57
CA GLN A 295 4.29 -2.50 13.16
C GLN A 295 2.89 -2.87 12.72
N ALA A 296 1.97 -2.98 13.66
CA ALA A 296 0.55 -3.12 13.39
C ALA A 296 -0.06 -1.80 12.91
N TYR A 297 -1.04 -1.89 12.04
CA TYR A 297 -1.83 -0.74 11.64
C TYR A 297 -2.67 -0.23 12.81
N GLN A 298 -2.73 1.09 12.94
CA GLN A 298 -3.59 1.79 13.88
C GLN A 298 -4.48 2.77 13.10
N GLY A 299 -5.74 2.81 13.44
CA GLY A 299 -6.71 3.66 12.77
C GLY A 299 -7.93 3.91 13.63
N SER A 300 -8.93 4.59 13.07
CA SER A 300 -10.19 4.86 13.75
C SER A 300 -11.36 4.38 12.87
N LEU A 301 -12.38 3.83 13.49
CA LEU A 301 -13.64 3.49 12.85
C LEU A 301 -14.46 4.76 12.58
N THR A 302 -15.51 4.63 11.78
CA THR A 302 -16.39 5.76 11.41
C THR A 302 -17.15 6.36 12.60
N ASP A 303 -17.33 5.59 13.68
CA ASP A 303 -17.91 6.05 14.93
C ASP A 303 -16.93 6.74 15.88
N GLY A 304 -15.66 6.88 15.45
CA GLY A 304 -14.58 7.49 16.21
C GLY A 304 -13.86 6.52 17.16
N THR A 305 -14.19 5.22 17.16
CA THR A 305 -13.48 4.24 17.95
C THR A 305 -12.11 3.94 17.35
N ASP A 306 -11.06 4.12 18.14
CA ASP A 306 -9.71 3.75 17.73
C ASP A 306 -9.54 2.22 17.75
N PHE A 307 -8.79 1.69 16.79
CA PHE A 307 -8.44 0.28 16.72
C PHE A 307 -6.99 0.08 16.33
N MET A 308 -6.47 -1.09 16.62
CA MET A 308 -5.18 -1.58 16.13
C MET A 308 -5.39 -2.98 15.55
N THR A 309 -4.61 -3.36 14.56
CA THR A 309 -4.55 -4.76 14.14
C THR A 309 -3.88 -5.58 15.22
N ASP A 310 -4.66 -6.32 15.99
CA ASP A 310 -4.13 -7.15 17.07
C ASP A 310 -3.51 -8.45 16.58
N TYR A 311 -4.11 -9.08 15.56
CA TYR A 311 -3.49 -10.20 14.84
C TYR A 311 -3.96 -10.29 13.39
N TYR A 312 -3.29 -11.13 12.61
CA TYR A 312 -3.50 -11.29 11.19
C TYR A 312 -3.71 -12.76 10.88
N CYS A 313 -4.86 -13.10 10.32
CA CYS A 313 -5.27 -14.47 10.10
C CYS A 313 -5.92 -14.68 8.72
N LEU A 314 -5.98 -15.94 8.30
CA LEU A 314 -6.78 -16.34 7.16
C LEU A 314 -8.27 -16.39 7.58
N ALA A 315 -9.15 -15.82 6.78
CA ALA A 315 -10.58 -15.87 6.95
C ALA A 315 -11.27 -16.23 5.62
N ALA A 316 -12.45 -16.86 5.68
CA ALA A 316 -13.33 -16.99 4.54
C ALA A 316 -14.47 -15.99 4.69
N VAL A 317 -14.61 -15.10 3.71
CA VAL A 317 -15.63 -14.05 3.71
C VAL A 317 -16.77 -14.47 2.80
N ILE A 318 -17.99 -14.46 3.35
CA ILE A 318 -19.20 -14.74 2.58
C ILE A 318 -19.49 -13.55 1.68
N THR A 319 -19.55 -13.74 0.37
CA THR A 319 -19.67 -12.64 -0.60
C THR A 319 -21.10 -12.33 -1.01
N THR A 320 -22.06 -13.25 -0.80
CA THR A 320 -23.45 -13.13 -1.25
C THR A 320 -24.44 -13.60 -0.19
N GLY A 321 -25.73 -13.31 -0.40
CA GLY A 321 -26.82 -13.78 0.47
C GLY A 321 -27.00 -12.96 1.75
N GLN A 322 -27.78 -13.49 2.69
CA GLN A 322 -28.13 -12.81 3.94
C GLN A 322 -26.95 -12.65 4.90
N TYR A 323 -25.91 -13.43 4.73
CA TYR A 323 -24.68 -13.38 5.53
C TYR A 323 -23.53 -12.69 4.79
N ALA A 324 -23.79 -12.02 3.67
CA ALA A 324 -22.76 -11.32 2.93
C ALA A 324 -22.00 -10.32 3.83
N GLY A 325 -20.67 -10.42 3.81
CA GLY A 325 -19.78 -9.63 4.65
C GLY A 325 -19.44 -10.26 6.01
N TYR A 326 -20.05 -11.38 6.39
CA TYR A 326 -19.59 -12.14 7.55
C TYR A 326 -18.35 -12.96 7.19
N SER A 327 -17.40 -13.06 8.10
CA SER A 327 -16.26 -13.95 7.96
C SER A 327 -16.47 -15.23 8.77
N LEU A 328 -16.11 -16.34 8.15
CA LEU A 328 -15.94 -17.60 8.86
C LEU A 328 -14.47 -17.67 9.29
N SER A 329 -14.23 -17.76 10.59
CA SER A 329 -12.89 -18.05 11.11
C SER A 329 -12.58 -19.52 10.93
N PHE A 330 -11.35 -19.85 10.52
CA PHE A 330 -10.91 -21.23 10.48
C PHE A 330 -10.49 -21.68 11.87
N SER A 331 -11.34 -22.50 12.51
CA SER A 331 -10.88 -23.30 13.64
C SER A 331 -10.03 -24.44 13.10
N ARG A 332 -8.89 -24.73 13.71
CA ARG A 332 -8.12 -25.93 13.39
C ARG A 332 -8.95 -27.16 13.66
N THR A 333 -9.02 -28.03 12.65
CA THR A 333 -9.75 -29.31 12.74
C THR A 333 -9.09 -30.32 13.67
N ASP A 334 -7.87 -30.07 14.12
CA ASP A 334 -7.08 -30.95 15.01
C ASP A 334 -7.24 -30.66 16.49
N GLY A 335 -8.04 -29.66 16.86
CA GLY A 335 -8.29 -29.27 18.26
C GLY A 335 -7.12 -28.55 18.93
N GLN A 336 -6.07 -28.21 18.20
CA GLN A 336 -4.98 -27.39 18.74
C GLN A 336 -5.30 -25.90 18.60
N ALA A 337 -4.97 -25.12 19.63
CA ALA A 337 -5.11 -23.69 19.56
C ALA A 337 -4.21 -23.10 18.48
N ALA A 338 -4.76 -22.24 17.65
CA ALA A 338 -3.96 -21.42 16.75
C ALA A 338 -3.31 -20.28 17.55
N LEU A 339 -2.02 -20.06 17.35
CA LEU A 339 -1.27 -18.99 18.01
C LEU A 339 -0.88 -17.95 16.98
N TYR A 340 -1.40 -16.73 17.14
CA TYR A 340 -1.12 -15.62 16.25
C TYR A 340 -0.19 -14.61 16.91
N LEU A 341 0.78 -14.13 16.14
CA LEU A 341 1.64 -13.03 16.57
C LEU A 341 0.79 -11.77 16.81
N SER A 342 1.00 -11.10 17.94
CA SER A 342 0.25 -9.90 18.31
C SER A 342 1.15 -8.85 18.94
N GLY A 343 0.79 -7.60 18.75
CA GLY A 343 1.44 -6.45 19.37
C GLY A 343 1.60 -5.27 18.40
N ALA A 344 1.68 -4.06 19.00
CA ALA A 344 1.92 -2.84 18.23
C ALA A 344 3.30 -2.84 17.57
N GLU A 345 4.28 -3.43 18.26
CA GLU A 345 5.65 -3.55 17.79
C GLU A 345 6.15 -4.99 18.00
N MET A 346 6.60 -5.59 16.93
CA MET A 346 7.27 -6.87 16.90
C MET A 346 8.63 -6.70 16.25
N THR A 347 9.52 -7.67 16.44
CA THR A 347 10.83 -7.69 15.79
C THR A 347 11.00 -8.94 14.98
N ALA A 348 11.84 -8.87 13.93
CA ALA A 348 12.23 -10.02 13.15
C ALA A 348 13.75 -10.03 12.96
N SER A 349 14.34 -11.22 12.97
CA SER A 349 15.75 -11.44 12.66
C SER A 349 15.89 -12.53 11.59
N TYR A 350 16.74 -12.27 10.60
CA TYR A 350 17.01 -13.21 9.53
C TYR A 350 17.79 -14.43 10.07
N LEU A 351 17.39 -15.62 9.65
CA LEU A 351 17.99 -16.87 10.08
C LEU A 351 18.84 -17.52 8.98
N ALA A 352 18.23 -17.74 7.82
CA ALA A 352 18.86 -18.48 6.72
C ALA A 352 18.07 -18.31 5.41
N PRO A 353 18.70 -18.53 4.24
CA PRO A 353 17.95 -18.58 2.97
C PRO A 353 16.99 -19.77 2.93
N VAL A 354 15.88 -19.60 2.20
CA VAL A 354 14.99 -20.71 1.84
C VAL A 354 15.54 -21.38 0.59
N GLU A 355 16.21 -22.52 0.73
CA GLU A 355 16.90 -23.19 -0.37
C GLU A 355 16.32 -24.58 -0.70
N GLY A 356 16.51 -25.01 -1.96
CA GLY A 356 16.35 -26.39 -2.39
C GLY A 356 14.94 -26.97 -2.16
N ALA A 357 14.88 -28.13 -1.52
CA ALA A 357 13.65 -28.88 -1.29
C ALA A 357 12.62 -28.13 -0.42
N ALA A 358 13.06 -27.27 0.50
CA ALA A 358 12.17 -26.46 1.33
C ALA A 358 11.40 -25.42 0.49
N ALA A 359 12.09 -24.71 -0.41
CA ALA A 359 11.45 -23.78 -1.33
C ALA A 359 10.48 -24.49 -2.29
N GLN A 360 10.87 -25.68 -2.77
CA GLN A 360 9.99 -26.50 -3.62
C GLN A 360 8.76 -27.00 -2.85
N LYS A 361 8.90 -27.43 -1.60
CA LYS A 361 7.79 -27.87 -0.75
C LYS A 361 6.81 -26.74 -0.50
N LEU A 362 7.28 -25.57 -0.07
CA LEU A 362 6.44 -24.38 0.13
C LEU A 362 5.69 -24.00 -1.16
N ASN A 363 6.38 -24.01 -2.28
CA ASN A 363 5.77 -23.72 -3.59
C ASN A 363 4.79 -24.80 -4.07
N ALA A 364 4.99 -26.07 -3.72
CA ALA A 364 4.11 -27.18 -4.11
C ALA A 364 2.80 -27.21 -3.30
N ASN A 365 2.82 -26.70 -2.08
CA ASN A 365 1.67 -26.72 -1.17
C ASN A 365 0.60 -25.66 -1.49
N LYS A 366 0.80 -24.83 -2.51
CA LYS A 366 -0.16 -23.78 -2.88
C LYS A 366 -1.44 -24.37 -3.51
N LYS A 367 -2.55 -24.39 -2.80
CA LYS A 367 -3.87 -24.80 -3.34
C LYS A 367 -4.47 -23.82 -4.33
N PHE A 368 -4.16 -22.54 -4.21
CA PHE A 368 -4.76 -21.47 -5.00
C PHE A 368 -4.13 -21.26 -6.39
N ARG A 369 -3.20 -22.11 -6.82
CA ARG A 369 -2.52 -22.01 -8.13
C ARG A 369 -3.43 -21.93 -9.36
N VAL A 370 -4.67 -22.39 -9.25
CA VAL A 370 -5.56 -22.57 -10.40
C VAL A 370 -6.52 -21.39 -10.59
N ALA A 371 -6.88 -20.66 -9.54
CA ALA A 371 -7.92 -19.64 -9.58
C ALA A 371 -7.44 -18.23 -10.01
N HIS A 372 -6.13 -17.95 -9.90
CA HIS A 372 -5.63 -16.58 -9.93
C HIS A 372 -5.21 -16.00 -11.28
N LYS A 373 -5.17 -16.77 -12.34
CA LYS A 373 -4.79 -16.22 -13.65
C LYS A 373 -5.71 -15.11 -14.18
N ASN A 374 -6.88 -14.90 -13.55
CA ASN A 374 -7.89 -13.95 -13.99
C ASN A 374 -8.56 -13.14 -12.87
N ALA A 375 -8.03 -13.16 -11.65
CA ALA A 375 -8.64 -12.42 -10.54
C ALA A 375 -8.12 -10.99 -10.48
N THR A 376 -8.92 -10.05 -10.93
CA THR A 376 -8.77 -8.65 -10.57
C THR A 376 -9.02 -8.51 -9.06
N PRO A 377 -8.21 -7.73 -8.30
CA PRO A 377 -8.50 -7.44 -6.89
C PRO A 377 -9.92 -6.88 -6.77
N ARG A 378 -10.82 -7.62 -6.14
CA ARG A 378 -12.16 -7.10 -5.85
C ARG A 378 -12.04 -6.14 -4.68
N ALA A 379 -12.74 -5.01 -4.78
CA ALA A 379 -12.89 -4.07 -3.68
C ALA A 379 -13.36 -4.81 -2.43
N ALA A 380 -12.73 -4.52 -1.29
CA ALA A 380 -13.01 -5.15 -0.02
C ALA A 380 -14.51 -5.15 0.29
N VAL A 381 -15.02 -6.31 0.66
CA VAL A 381 -16.40 -6.46 1.14
C VAL A 381 -16.51 -5.68 2.45
N LYS A 382 -17.47 -4.76 2.53
CA LYS A 382 -17.72 -3.94 3.71
C LYS A 382 -18.16 -4.85 4.88
N MET A 383 -17.27 -5.09 5.82
CA MET A 383 -17.65 -5.81 7.05
C MET A 383 -17.97 -4.88 8.22
N PHE A 384 -17.44 -3.68 8.25
CA PHE A 384 -17.89 -2.56 9.08
C PHE A 384 -17.69 -1.28 8.29
N SER A 385 -18.59 -0.33 8.47
CA SER A 385 -18.58 0.95 7.76
C SER A 385 -17.21 1.62 7.86
N SER A 386 -16.55 1.72 6.72
CA SER A 386 -15.42 2.59 6.36
C SER A 386 -14.60 3.17 7.51
N ILE A 387 -13.29 2.90 7.46
CA ILE A 387 -12.29 3.68 8.21
C ILE A 387 -12.52 5.16 7.91
N ALA A 388 -12.55 6.00 8.93
CA ALA A 388 -12.58 7.45 8.76
C ALA A 388 -11.38 7.89 7.91
N LYS A 389 -11.65 8.67 6.86
CA LYS A 389 -10.62 9.21 5.94
C LYS A 389 -9.80 10.28 6.62
#